data_fe4a6d8c10bc52a722d4d9e57ce0136d
#
_entry.id   fe4a6d8c10bc52a722d4d9e57ce0136d
#
_cell.length_a   1.000
_cell.length_b   1.000
_cell.length_c   1.000
_cell.angle_alpha   90.00
_cell.angle_beta   90.00
_cell.angle_gamma   90.00
#
_symmetry.space_group_name_H-M   'P 1'
#
loop_
_entity.id
_entity.type
_entity.pdbx_description
1 polymer ?
#
loop_
_entity_poly.entity_id
_entity_poly.type
_entity_poly.pdbx_seq_one_letter_code
_entity_poly.pdbx_strand_id
1 'polypeptide(L)'
;ELEPLNYLPDWNKIDPQVLKDTKLIYLTYPNNPTGSTATQSVFDEAVQRFKDTDTKIVHDFAYSAFGFDDKNPSILASEHGKDVAIEIFSLSKGYNMSGFRVGFAVGNKDMIQALKKYQTHTNAGMFGALQDAATYALNNYDDFLIQQNETFRRRRDTFEAKLKEAKLPFVHTKGGIYSWLRTPPGYNSEQFETFLLQEKSILVAPGIPFGKNGNHYVRISLALDDKQLEEATERLTDLANMYNG
;
A
#
# COMPACT_ATOMS: atom_id res chain seq x y z
N GLU A 1 -6.36 5.25 -13.86
CA GLU A 1 -4.97 5.05 -13.47
C GLU A 1 -4.54 6.21 -12.56
N LEU A 2 -3.66 5.95 -11.60
CA LEU A 2 -3.15 6.99 -10.69
C LEU A 2 -2.11 7.84 -11.41
N GLU A 3 -2.10 9.15 -11.14
CA GLU A 3 -1.13 10.05 -11.74
C GLU A 3 0.30 9.75 -11.22
N PRO A 4 1.31 9.63 -12.10
CA PRO A 4 2.66 9.27 -11.69
C PRO A 4 3.34 10.23 -10.70
N LEU A 5 2.91 11.49 -10.65
CA LEU A 5 3.51 12.50 -9.76
C LEU A 5 3.14 12.31 -8.29
N ASN A 6 1.93 11.81 -8.01
CA ASN A 6 1.44 11.66 -6.64
C ASN A 6 0.66 10.37 -6.38
N TYR A 7 0.33 9.63 -7.43
CA TYR A 7 -0.46 8.39 -7.38
C TYR A 7 -1.81 8.55 -6.64
N LEU A 8 -2.43 9.73 -6.75
CA LEU A 8 -3.76 10.01 -6.24
C LEU A 8 -4.80 9.92 -7.37
N PRO A 9 -6.08 9.66 -7.05
CA PRO A 9 -7.14 9.65 -8.05
C PRO A 9 -7.41 11.08 -8.52
N ASP A 10 -7.49 11.26 -9.84
CA ASP A 10 -8.04 12.46 -10.46
C ASP A 10 -9.44 12.16 -10.96
N TRP A 11 -10.43 12.48 -10.15
CA TRP A 11 -11.84 12.23 -10.45
C TRP A 11 -12.34 12.98 -11.69
N ASN A 12 -11.70 14.09 -12.06
CA ASN A 12 -12.11 14.90 -13.20
C ASN A 12 -11.68 14.29 -14.54
N LYS A 13 -10.72 13.37 -14.52
CA LYS A 13 -10.28 12.61 -15.70
C LYS A 13 -11.10 11.35 -15.95
N ILE A 14 -12.01 11.00 -15.05
CA ILE A 14 -12.86 9.82 -15.22
C ILE A 14 -14.11 10.24 -15.98
N ASP A 15 -14.46 9.48 -17.02
CA ASP A 15 -15.69 9.70 -17.78
C ASP A 15 -16.89 9.75 -16.82
N PRO A 16 -17.72 10.80 -16.89
CA PRO A 16 -18.92 10.93 -16.03
C PRO A 16 -19.87 9.74 -16.13
N GLN A 17 -19.96 9.09 -17.29
CA GLN A 17 -20.79 7.89 -17.44
C GLN A 17 -20.20 6.71 -16.66
N VAL A 18 -18.88 6.54 -16.68
CA VAL A 18 -18.20 5.51 -15.88
C VAL A 18 -18.44 5.76 -14.38
N LEU A 19 -18.35 7.01 -13.92
CA LEU A 19 -18.64 7.35 -12.52
C LEU A 19 -20.09 7.03 -12.15
N LYS A 20 -21.05 7.35 -13.02
CA LYS A 20 -22.48 7.09 -12.81
C LYS A 20 -22.79 5.59 -12.71
N ASP A 21 -22.13 4.76 -13.51
CA ASP A 21 -22.35 3.32 -13.57
C ASP A 21 -21.54 2.55 -12.50
N THR A 22 -20.59 3.22 -11.85
CA THR A 22 -19.74 2.64 -10.81
C THR A 22 -20.55 2.29 -9.58
N LYS A 23 -20.43 1.05 -9.09
CA LYS A 23 -21.07 0.58 -7.85
C LYS A 23 -20.08 0.48 -6.70
N LEU A 24 -18.80 0.28 -7.00
CA LEU A 24 -17.77 0.08 -5.99
C LEU A 24 -16.46 0.73 -6.41
N ILE A 25 -15.85 1.44 -5.48
CA ILE A 25 -14.53 2.06 -5.64
C ILE A 25 -13.60 1.42 -4.62
N TYR A 26 -12.42 1.00 -5.07
CA TYR A 26 -11.34 0.55 -4.20
C TYR A 26 -10.26 1.62 -4.13
N LEU A 27 -9.93 2.06 -2.92
CA LEU A 27 -8.81 2.93 -2.62
C LEU A 27 -7.84 2.16 -1.72
N THR A 28 -6.55 2.29 -1.97
CA THR A 28 -5.51 1.67 -1.14
C THR A 28 -4.48 2.72 -0.78
N TYR A 29 -4.47 3.15 0.48
CA TYR A 29 -3.49 4.11 1.01
C TYR A 29 -3.14 3.77 2.47
N PRO A 30 -1.85 3.68 2.83
CA PRO A 30 -0.68 3.73 1.95
C PRO A 30 -0.73 2.73 0.83
N ASN A 31 -0.28 3.15 -0.35
CA ASN A 31 -0.46 2.39 -1.59
C ASN A 31 0.62 1.33 -1.79
N ASN A 32 0.22 0.13 -2.11
CA ASN A 32 1.09 -0.90 -2.67
C ASN A 32 0.84 -0.96 -4.19
N PRO A 33 1.86 -0.66 -5.02
CA PRO A 33 3.30 -0.73 -4.75
C PRO A 33 4.00 0.61 -4.46
N THR A 34 3.36 1.75 -4.66
CA THR A 34 4.01 3.06 -4.85
C THR A 34 4.52 3.72 -3.57
N GLY A 35 4.04 3.28 -2.39
CA GLY A 35 4.34 3.93 -1.12
C GLY A 35 3.66 5.29 -0.93
N SER A 36 2.77 5.68 -1.84
CA SER A 36 2.01 6.93 -1.72
C SER A 36 0.98 6.88 -0.62
N THR A 37 0.73 8.03 0.02
CA THR A 37 -0.30 8.22 1.04
C THR A 37 -1.35 9.21 0.56
N ALA A 38 -2.58 9.07 1.02
CA ALA A 38 -3.61 10.06 0.83
C ALA A 38 -3.60 11.08 1.97
N THR A 39 -4.06 12.30 1.69
CA THR A 39 -4.43 13.27 2.73
C THR A 39 -5.90 13.13 3.09
N GLN A 40 -6.33 13.72 4.21
CA GLN A 40 -7.76 13.73 4.58
C GLN A 40 -8.62 14.34 3.47
N SER A 41 -8.13 15.40 2.81
CA SER A 41 -8.87 16.07 1.72
C SER A 41 -9.15 15.17 0.51
N VAL A 42 -8.28 14.19 0.22
CA VAL A 42 -8.53 13.20 -0.84
C VAL A 42 -9.72 12.30 -0.49
N PHE A 43 -9.83 11.91 0.77
CA PHE A 43 -10.95 11.13 1.26
C PHE A 43 -12.24 11.97 1.36
N ASP A 44 -12.13 13.22 1.83
CA ASP A 44 -13.27 14.15 1.89
C ASP A 44 -13.87 14.37 0.50
N GLU A 45 -13.02 14.57 -0.53
CA GLU A 45 -13.47 14.70 -1.92
C GLU A 45 -14.17 13.43 -2.40
N ALA A 46 -13.58 12.25 -2.16
CA ALA A 46 -14.19 10.97 -2.54
C ALA A 46 -15.56 10.78 -1.88
N VAL A 47 -15.66 11.03 -0.57
CA VAL A 47 -16.91 10.88 0.17
C VAL A 47 -17.96 11.87 -0.33
N GLN A 48 -17.62 13.14 -0.49
CA GLN A 48 -18.57 14.16 -0.98
C GLN A 48 -19.10 13.86 -2.38
N ARG A 49 -18.27 13.28 -3.24
CA ARG A 49 -18.64 12.90 -4.61
C ARG A 49 -19.67 11.76 -4.65
N PHE A 50 -19.61 10.84 -3.70
CA PHE A 50 -20.39 9.60 -3.75
C PHE A 50 -21.46 9.47 -2.65
N LYS A 51 -21.54 10.39 -1.68
CA LYS A 51 -22.47 10.32 -0.55
C LYS A 51 -23.96 10.21 -0.93
N ASP A 52 -24.35 10.84 -2.04
CA ASP A 52 -25.73 10.88 -2.54
C ASP A 52 -25.97 9.90 -3.72
N THR A 53 -25.09 8.90 -3.87
CA THR A 53 -25.15 7.89 -4.93
C THR A 53 -25.23 6.47 -4.35
N ASP A 54 -25.49 5.49 -5.22
CA ASP A 54 -25.44 4.07 -4.84
C ASP A 54 -23.99 3.53 -4.73
N THR A 55 -23.00 4.31 -5.16
CA THR A 55 -21.58 3.92 -5.15
C THR A 55 -21.08 3.78 -3.73
N LYS A 56 -20.36 2.69 -3.44
CA LYS A 56 -19.71 2.44 -2.16
C LYS A 56 -18.20 2.45 -2.30
N ILE A 57 -17.50 2.82 -1.22
CA ILE A 57 -16.04 2.94 -1.20
C ILE A 57 -15.48 1.87 -0.25
N VAL A 58 -14.50 1.11 -0.73
CA VAL A 58 -13.69 0.21 0.08
C VAL A 58 -12.30 0.81 0.15
N HIS A 59 -11.88 1.16 1.36
CA HIS A 59 -10.49 1.58 1.62
C HIS A 59 -9.70 0.40 2.18
N ASP A 60 -8.78 -0.14 1.38
CA ASP A 60 -7.80 -1.10 1.87
C ASP A 60 -6.76 -0.34 2.70
N PHE A 61 -6.85 -0.50 4.00
CA PHE A 61 -6.02 0.18 4.98
C PHE A 61 -5.04 -0.78 5.67
N ALA A 62 -4.62 -1.83 4.94
CA ALA A 62 -3.70 -2.86 5.46
C ALA A 62 -2.36 -2.30 5.94
N TYR A 63 -1.95 -1.13 5.45
CA TYR A 63 -0.72 -0.43 5.84
C TYR A 63 -0.97 0.77 6.76
N SER A 64 -2.09 0.83 7.46
CA SER A 64 -2.51 1.94 8.33
C SER A 64 -1.45 2.39 9.33
N ALA A 65 -0.66 1.44 9.86
CA ALA A 65 0.41 1.69 10.83
C ALA A 65 1.68 2.33 10.23
N PHE A 66 1.82 2.36 8.90
CA PHE A 66 3.05 2.79 8.23
C PHE A 66 2.83 4.12 7.50
N GLY A 67 2.84 5.23 8.24
CA GLY A 67 2.93 6.59 7.74
C GLY A 67 4.24 7.21 8.22
N PHE A 68 5.15 7.58 7.30
CA PHE A 68 6.51 7.96 7.66
C PHE A 68 6.67 9.47 7.80
N ASP A 69 6.01 10.22 6.96
CA ASP A 69 6.08 11.69 6.97
C ASP A 69 4.91 12.28 7.75
N ASP A 70 3.71 11.68 7.62
CA ASP A 70 2.50 12.08 8.30
C ASP A 70 1.69 10.86 8.77
N LYS A 71 0.78 11.08 9.72
CA LYS A 71 -0.17 10.05 10.14
C LYS A 71 -1.17 9.79 9.01
N ASN A 72 -1.36 8.50 8.68
CA ASN A 72 -2.35 8.11 7.67
C ASN A 72 -3.77 8.45 8.12
N PRO A 73 -4.54 9.22 7.36
CA PRO A 73 -5.92 9.54 7.69
C PRO A 73 -6.86 8.36 7.43
N SER A 74 -8.01 8.39 8.10
CA SER A 74 -9.10 7.43 7.89
C SER A 74 -10.18 8.06 7.01
N ILE A 75 -10.68 7.33 6.01
CA ILE A 75 -11.84 7.78 5.22
C ILE A 75 -13.10 7.88 6.09
N LEU A 76 -13.18 7.10 7.18
CA LEU A 76 -14.31 7.15 8.11
C LEU A 76 -14.32 8.40 8.99
N ALA A 77 -13.21 9.19 9.00
CA ALA A 77 -13.15 10.49 9.64
C ALA A 77 -13.74 11.61 8.78
N SER A 78 -13.95 11.38 7.49
CA SER A 78 -14.67 12.32 6.61
C SER A 78 -16.12 12.45 7.02
N GLU A 79 -16.71 13.64 6.88
CA GLU A 79 -18.15 13.85 7.03
C GLU A 79 -18.90 12.93 6.05
N HIS A 80 -19.86 12.15 6.52
CA HIS A 80 -20.55 11.09 5.77
C HIS A 80 -19.69 9.88 5.37
N GLY A 81 -18.45 9.77 5.83
CA GLY A 81 -17.57 8.62 5.50
C GLY A 81 -18.20 7.28 5.88
N LYS A 82 -18.86 7.21 7.06
CA LYS A 82 -19.54 5.99 7.53
C LYS A 82 -20.82 5.66 6.77
N ASP A 83 -21.34 6.57 5.96
CA ASP A 83 -22.55 6.34 5.15
C ASP A 83 -22.23 5.63 3.83
N VAL A 84 -21.00 5.77 3.34
CA VAL A 84 -20.61 5.27 2.01
C VAL A 84 -19.41 4.36 1.98
N ALA A 85 -18.61 4.29 3.07
CA ALA A 85 -17.32 3.60 3.06
C ALA A 85 -17.17 2.54 4.16
N ILE A 86 -16.28 1.58 3.87
CA ILE A 86 -15.65 0.69 4.86
C ILE A 86 -14.14 0.79 4.74
N GLU A 87 -13.46 0.55 5.85
CA GLU A 87 -12.01 0.32 5.91
C GLU A 87 -11.71 -1.13 6.24
N ILE A 88 -10.71 -1.68 5.55
CA ILE A 88 -10.24 -3.05 5.75
C ILE A 88 -8.86 -3.00 6.36
N PHE A 89 -8.73 -3.53 7.57
CA PHE A 89 -7.48 -3.61 8.32
C PHE A 89 -6.90 -5.02 8.28
N SER A 90 -5.58 -5.11 8.36
CA SER A 90 -4.86 -6.38 8.43
C SER A 90 -3.84 -6.37 9.57
N LEU A 91 -3.84 -7.43 10.38
CA LEU A 91 -2.81 -7.62 11.40
C LEU A 91 -1.49 -8.15 10.79
N SER A 92 -1.54 -8.58 9.54
CA SER A 92 -0.39 -9.17 8.83
C SER A 92 0.82 -8.23 8.78
N LYS A 93 0.60 -6.92 8.67
CA LYS A 93 1.66 -5.93 8.44
C LYS A 93 2.05 -5.22 9.74
N GLY A 94 1.15 -4.44 10.32
CA GLY A 94 1.43 -3.67 11.53
C GLY A 94 1.86 -4.54 12.72
N TYR A 95 1.16 -5.64 12.96
CA TYR A 95 1.45 -6.55 14.06
C TYR A 95 2.39 -7.72 13.69
N ASN A 96 2.93 -7.75 12.47
CA ASN A 96 3.78 -8.84 11.98
C ASN A 96 3.14 -10.25 12.09
N MET A 97 1.82 -10.32 11.98
CA MET A 97 1.01 -11.53 12.17
C MET A 97 0.54 -12.11 10.82
N SER A 98 1.38 -12.10 9.79
CA SER A 98 0.98 -12.52 8.44
C SER A 98 0.51 -13.98 8.36
N GLY A 99 1.11 -14.87 9.15
CA GLY A 99 0.75 -16.30 9.22
C GLY A 99 -0.62 -16.56 9.87
N PHE A 100 -1.12 -15.63 10.68
CA PHE A 100 -2.41 -15.77 11.37
C PHE A 100 -3.62 -15.57 10.44
N ARG A 101 -3.45 -14.91 9.29
CA ARG A 101 -4.50 -14.64 8.30
C ARG A 101 -5.71 -13.91 8.90
N VAL A 102 -5.46 -12.92 9.76
CA VAL A 102 -6.50 -12.13 10.43
C VAL A 102 -6.53 -10.70 9.91
N GLY A 103 -7.72 -10.23 9.65
CA GLY A 103 -8.07 -8.84 9.36
C GLY A 103 -9.50 -8.56 9.79
N PHE A 104 -9.90 -7.31 9.75
CA PHE A 104 -11.25 -6.89 10.08
C PHE A 104 -11.68 -5.70 9.21
N ALA A 105 -12.98 -5.52 9.07
CA ALA A 105 -13.57 -4.39 8.36
C ALA A 105 -14.46 -3.58 9.30
N VAL A 106 -14.43 -2.26 9.18
CA VAL A 106 -15.27 -1.32 9.92
C VAL A 106 -15.85 -0.25 8.99
N GLY A 107 -16.98 0.33 9.35
CA GLY A 107 -17.59 1.42 8.60
C GLY A 107 -19.08 1.24 8.34
N ASN A 108 -19.52 1.48 7.11
CA ASN A 108 -20.91 1.46 6.71
C ASN A 108 -21.62 0.16 7.14
N LYS A 109 -22.72 0.31 7.86
CA LYS A 109 -23.46 -0.81 8.48
C LYS A 109 -23.94 -1.84 7.47
N ASP A 110 -24.46 -1.39 6.34
CA ASP A 110 -25.08 -2.29 5.34
C ASP A 110 -24.00 -3.07 4.59
N MET A 111 -22.87 -2.44 4.28
CA MET A 111 -21.70 -3.11 3.72
C MET A 111 -21.14 -4.16 4.67
N ILE A 112 -21.02 -3.84 5.96
CA ILE A 112 -20.54 -4.79 6.98
C ILE A 112 -21.51 -5.96 7.13
N GLN A 113 -22.83 -5.72 7.10
CA GLN A 113 -23.81 -6.79 7.13
C GLN A 113 -23.73 -7.69 5.89
N ALA A 114 -23.55 -7.10 4.70
CA ALA A 114 -23.36 -7.86 3.47
C ALA A 114 -22.10 -8.75 3.52
N LEU A 115 -20.97 -8.20 3.99
CA LEU A 115 -19.73 -8.97 4.20
C LEU A 115 -19.95 -10.12 5.19
N LYS A 116 -20.59 -9.85 6.32
CA LYS A 116 -20.89 -10.87 7.34
C LYS A 116 -21.77 -11.98 6.76
N LYS A 117 -22.83 -11.62 6.01
CA LYS A 117 -23.70 -12.59 5.35
C LYS A 117 -22.93 -13.45 4.35
N TYR A 118 -22.11 -12.82 3.50
CA TYR A 118 -21.27 -13.54 2.53
C TYR A 118 -20.32 -14.51 3.23
N GLN A 119 -19.59 -14.04 4.24
CA GLN A 119 -18.64 -14.87 5.01
C GLN A 119 -19.30 -16.06 5.67
N THR A 120 -20.49 -15.89 6.25
CA THR A 120 -21.26 -16.98 6.88
C THR A 120 -21.64 -18.09 5.89
N HIS A 121 -21.80 -17.76 4.61
CA HIS A 121 -22.17 -18.72 3.57
C HIS A 121 -20.98 -19.35 2.84
N THR A 122 -19.81 -18.72 2.89
CA THR A 122 -18.63 -19.17 2.14
C THR A 122 -17.54 -19.78 3.03
N ASN A 123 -17.44 -19.33 4.28
CA ASN A 123 -16.40 -19.75 5.21
C ASN A 123 -17.02 -20.24 6.51
N ALA A 124 -16.47 -21.32 7.06
CA ALA A 124 -16.95 -21.91 8.32
C ALA A 124 -16.66 -21.06 9.58
N GLY A 125 -16.21 -19.82 9.41
CA GLY A 125 -15.79 -18.94 10.51
C GLY A 125 -14.29 -19.06 10.81
N MET A 126 -13.80 -18.06 11.55
CA MET A 126 -12.40 -18.03 11.97
C MET A 126 -12.23 -18.83 13.28
N PHE A 127 -11.15 -19.59 13.37
CA PHE A 127 -10.80 -20.32 14.61
C PHE A 127 -10.71 -19.34 15.79
N GLY A 128 -11.40 -19.67 16.92
CA GLY A 128 -11.55 -18.77 18.06
C GLY A 128 -10.22 -18.29 18.65
N ALA A 129 -9.22 -19.20 18.77
CA ALA A 129 -7.92 -18.83 19.31
C ALA A 129 -7.19 -17.75 18.47
N LEU A 130 -7.43 -17.69 17.14
CA LEU A 130 -6.89 -16.62 16.29
C LEU A 130 -7.61 -15.28 16.57
N GLN A 131 -8.91 -15.32 16.87
CA GLN A 131 -9.67 -14.14 17.25
C GLN A 131 -9.21 -13.59 18.60
N ASP A 132 -8.95 -14.49 19.58
CA ASP A 132 -8.44 -14.12 20.90
C ASP A 132 -7.04 -13.51 20.80
N ALA A 133 -6.14 -14.12 20.01
CA ALA A 133 -4.80 -13.60 19.76
C ALA A 133 -4.84 -12.21 19.09
N ALA A 134 -5.71 -12.03 18.09
CA ALA A 134 -5.92 -10.74 17.43
C ALA A 134 -6.46 -9.68 18.39
N THR A 135 -7.45 -10.03 19.20
CA THR A 135 -8.03 -9.16 20.23
C THR A 135 -6.98 -8.76 21.27
N TYR A 136 -6.15 -9.71 21.69
CA TYR A 136 -5.07 -9.43 22.64
C TYR A 136 -4.03 -8.48 22.02
N ALA A 137 -3.63 -8.70 20.76
CA ALA A 137 -2.70 -7.83 20.04
C ALA A 137 -3.24 -6.39 19.93
N LEU A 138 -4.49 -6.24 19.51
CA LEU A 138 -5.14 -4.93 19.37
C LEU A 138 -5.28 -4.16 20.68
N ASN A 139 -5.44 -4.85 21.80
CA ASN A 139 -5.63 -4.21 23.11
C ASN A 139 -4.32 -3.92 23.85
N ASN A 140 -3.20 -4.51 23.48
CA ASN A 140 -1.99 -4.48 24.34
C ASN A 140 -0.71 -4.07 23.61
N TYR A 141 -0.71 -3.89 22.26
CA TYR A 141 0.53 -3.72 21.51
C TYR A 141 0.55 -2.48 20.61
N ASP A 142 -0.03 -1.37 21.06
CA ASP A 142 0.06 -0.09 20.33
C ASP A 142 1.51 0.40 20.19
N ASP A 143 2.32 0.24 21.26
CA ASP A 143 3.74 0.58 21.24
C ASP A 143 4.52 -0.22 20.19
N PHE A 144 4.12 -1.45 19.91
CA PHE A 144 4.71 -2.26 18.87
C PHE A 144 4.48 -1.67 17.48
N LEU A 145 3.29 -1.13 17.21
CA LEU A 145 3.00 -0.45 15.96
C LEU A 145 3.90 0.79 15.75
N ILE A 146 4.13 1.56 16.82
CA ILE A 146 5.03 2.71 16.80
C ILE A 146 6.46 2.28 16.47
N GLN A 147 6.95 1.23 17.13
CA GLN A 147 8.29 0.68 16.88
C GLN A 147 8.44 0.12 15.47
N GLN A 148 7.42 -0.57 14.95
CA GLN A 148 7.40 -1.06 13.58
C GLN A 148 7.46 0.09 12.58
N ASN A 149 6.61 1.12 12.76
CA ASN A 149 6.62 2.30 11.89
C ASN A 149 8.00 2.96 11.86
N GLU A 150 8.62 3.17 13.02
CA GLU A 150 9.95 3.77 13.13
C GLU A 150 11.03 2.91 12.47
N THR A 151 10.95 1.58 12.60
CA THR A 151 11.88 0.65 11.94
C THR A 151 11.79 0.77 10.42
N PHE A 152 10.58 0.77 9.85
CA PHE A 152 10.39 0.89 8.42
C PHE A 152 10.72 2.31 7.90
N ARG A 153 10.43 3.35 8.69
CA ARG A 153 10.83 4.72 8.36
C ARG A 153 12.34 4.83 8.23
N ARG A 154 13.10 4.34 9.22
CA ARG A 154 14.57 4.33 9.20
C ARG A 154 15.13 3.54 8.01
N ARG A 155 14.57 2.37 7.71
CA ARG A 155 14.95 1.55 6.54
C ARG A 155 14.72 2.31 5.25
N ARG A 156 13.54 2.93 5.09
CA ARG A 156 13.22 3.78 3.95
C ARG A 156 14.24 4.91 3.80
N ASP A 157 14.50 5.64 4.87
CA ASP A 157 15.39 6.79 4.87
C ASP A 157 16.81 6.40 4.44
N THR A 158 17.34 5.31 5.00
CA THR A 158 18.67 4.79 4.64
C THR A 158 18.72 4.33 3.18
N PHE A 159 17.70 3.57 2.75
CA PHE A 159 17.61 3.06 1.38
C PHE A 159 17.53 4.19 0.36
N GLU A 160 16.61 5.13 0.54
CA GLU A 160 16.41 6.24 -0.40
C GLU A 160 17.58 7.22 -0.42
N ALA A 161 18.29 7.42 0.71
CA ALA A 161 19.50 8.24 0.74
C ALA A 161 20.59 7.67 -0.18
N LYS A 162 20.81 6.35 -0.13
CA LYS A 162 21.78 5.67 -1.02
C LYS A 162 21.34 5.70 -2.49
N LEU A 163 20.06 5.50 -2.79
CA LEU A 163 19.54 5.63 -4.17
C LEU A 163 19.74 7.05 -4.70
N LYS A 164 19.46 8.05 -3.88
CA LYS A 164 19.63 9.47 -4.24
C LYS A 164 21.09 9.82 -4.51
N GLU A 165 22.02 9.37 -3.66
CA GLU A 165 23.47 9.55 -3.84
C GLU A 165 23.92 8.93 -5.16
N ALA A 166 23.46 7.72 -5.47
CA ALA A 166 23.74 7.02 -6.72
C ALA A 166 22.94 7.54 -7.93
N LYS A 167 22.07 8.52 -7.74
CA LYS A 167 21.18 9.11 -8.78
C LYS A 167 20.24 8.11 -9.45
N LEU A 168 19.83 7.07 -8.76
CA LEU A 168 18.80 6.15 -9.23
C LEU A 168 17.42 6.79 -9.02
N PRO A 169 16.57 6.86 -10.06
CA PRO A 169 15.25 7.48 -9.96
C PRO A 169 14.25 6.56 -9.25
N PHE A 170 13.64 7.04 -8.17
CA PHE A 170 12.64 6.32 -7.39
C PHE A 170 11.48 7.24 -7.01
N VAL A 171 10.36 6.64 -6.61
CA VAL A 171 9.24 7.35 -6.01
C VAL A 171 9.45 7.41 -4.50
N HIS A 172 9.39 8.61 -3.92
CA HIS A 172 9.52 8.78 -2.47
C HIS A 172 8.41 8.03 -1.73
N THR A 173 8.82 7.11 -0.86
CA THR A 173 7.92 6.23 -0.09
C THR A 173 7.43 6.96 1.15
N LYS A 174 6.20 7.46 1.13
CA LYS A 174 5.57 8.16 2.26
C LYS A 174 4.97 7.22 3.30
N GLY A 175 4.69 5.98 2.91
CA GLY A 175 4.14 4.95 3.80
C GLY A 175 4.18 3.55 3.21
N GLY A 176 3.73 2.57 3.98
CA GLY A 176 3.79 1.16 3.58
C GLY A 176 5.15 0.52 3.84
N ILE A 177 5.44 -0.58 3.16
CA ILE A 177 6.65 -1.39 3.38
C ILE A 177 7.41 -1.68 2.07
N TYR A 178 7.12 -0.90 1.03
CA TYR A 178 7.72 -1.09 -0.29
C TYR A 178 8.26 0.23 -0.84
N SER A 179 9.32 0.14 -1.63
CA SER A 179 9.86 1.21 -2.46
C SER A 179 9.60 0.92 -3.93
N TRP A 180 9.41 1.97 -4.73
CA TRP A 180 9.07 1.92 -6.14
C TRP A 180 10.20 2.54 -6.95
N LEU A 181 11.08 1.68 -7.49
CA LEU A 181 12.29 2.06 -8.24
C LEU A 181 11.98 2.03 -9.73
N ARG A 182 12.35 3.08 -10.44
CA ARG A 182 12.23 3.13 -11.90
C ARG A 182 13.27 2.22 -12.55
N THR A 183 12.90 1.54 -13.65
CA THR A 183 13.85 0.76 -14.46
C THR A 183 14.80 1.66 -15.23
N PRO A 184 16.03 1.22 -15.54
CA PRO A 184 16.92 1.98 -16.41
C PRO A 184 16.38 2.06 -17.85
N PRO A 185 16.84 3.05 -18.66
CA PRO A 185 16.48 3.13 -20.07
C PRO A 185 16.72 1.81 -20.81
N GLY A 186 15.78 1.44 -21.68
CA GLY A 186 15.86 0.20 -22.46
C GLY A 186 15.34 -1.06 -21.75
N TYR A 187 14.99 -0.99 -20.45
CA TYR A 187 14.41 -2.10 -19.71
C TYR A 187 12.93 -1.87 -19.40
N ASN A 188 12.11 -2.87 -19.65
CA ASN A 188 10.80 -2.96 -19.00
C ASN A 188 10.93 -3.63 -17.63
N SER A 189 9.83 -3.69 -16.86
CA SER A 189 9.85 -4.20 -15.48
C SER A 189 10.26 -5.67 -15.36
N GLU A 190 9.85 -6.53 -16.30
CA GLU A 190 10.16 -7.97 -16.29
C GLU A 190 11.60 -8.23 -16.70
N GLN A 191 12.09 -7.50 -17.70
CA GLN A 191 13.49 -7.58 -18.13
C GLN A 191 14.43 -7.13 -17.01
N PHE A 192 14.08 -6.05 -16.31
CA PHE A 192 14.90 -5.54 -15.23
C PHE A 192 14.86 -6.45 -13.98
N GLU A 193 13.69 -7.01 -13.65
CA GLU A 193 13.57 -8.04 -12.60
C GLU A 193 14.48 -9.24 -12.89
N THR A 194 14.40 -9.79 -14.12
CA THR A 194 15.23 -10.90 -14.55
C THR A 194 16.72 -10.57 -14.48
N PHE A 195 17.13 -9.39 -14.95
CA PHE A 195 18.50 -8.91 -14.86
C PHE A 195 18.96 -8.80 -13.39
N LEU A 196 18.17 -8.21 -12.50
CA LEU A 196 18.51 -8.09 -11.08
C LEU A 196 18.67 -9.46 -10.41
N LEU A 197 17.82 -10.41 -10.75
CA LEU A 197 17.89 -11.77 -10.21
C LEU A 197 19.16 -12.49 -10.68
N GLN A 198 19.46 -12.45 -11.97
CA GLN A 198 20.56 -13.20 -12.57
C GLN A 198 21.94 -12.58 -12.29
N GLU A 199 22.05 -11.26 -12.44
CA GLU A 199 23.34 -10.57 -12.41
C GLU A 199 23.66 -9.98 -11.02
N LYS A 200 22.64 -9.74 -10.20
CA LYS A 200 22.80 -9.08 -8.89
C LYS A 200 22.32 -9.93 -7.71
N SER A 201 21.70 -11.09 -7.97
CA SER A 201 21.08 -11.93 -6.94
C SER A 201 20.08 -11.14 -6.07
N ILE A 202 19.30 -10.25 -6.69
CA ILE A 202 18.26 -9.44 -6.06
C ILE A 202 16.92 -9.83 -6.66
N LEU A 203 16.02 -10.38 -5.84
CA LEU A 203 14.64 -10.68 -6.24
C LEU A 203 13.74 -9.48 -5.92
N VAL A 204 13.08 -8.96 -6.94
CA VAL A 204 12.09 -7.88 -6.84
C VAL A 204 10.77 -8.29 -7.48
N ALA A 205 9.71 -7.51 -7.31
CA ALA A 205 8.49 -7.73 -8.07
C ALA A 205 8.47 -6.78 -9.28
N PRO A 206 8.25 -7.28 -10.52
CA PRO A 206 8.08 -6.42 -11.68
C PRO A 206 6.82 -5.58 -11.53
N GLY A 207 6.81 -4.39 -12.12
CA GLY A 207 5.72 -3.44 -11.89
C GLY A 207 4.50 -3.67 -12.79
N ILE A 208 4.63 -4.36 -13.92
CA ILE A 208 3.51 -4.56 -14.86
C ILE A 208 2.27 -5.23 -14.23
N PRO A 209 2.35 -6.19 -13.28
CA PRO A 209 1.18 -6.74 -12.62
C PRO A 209 0.37 -5.73 -11.81
N PHE A 210 0.94 -4.57 -11.48
CA PHE A 210 0.24 -3.48 -10.76
C PHE A 210 -0.43 -2.47 -11.71
N GLY A 211 -0.38 -2.70 -13.02
CA GLY A 211 -0.98 -1.85 -14.04
C GLY A 211 0.03 -1.42 -15.11
N LYS A 212 -0.49 -0.97 -16.24
CA LYS A 212 0.33 -0.61 -17.43
C LYS A 212 1.44 0.41 -17.12
N ASN A 213 1.15 1.40 -16.27
CA ASN A 213 2.11 2.42 -15.87
C ASN A 213 3.25 1.87 -14.99
N GLY A 214 3.07 0.67 -14.41
CA GLY A 214 4.10 -0.03 -13.65
C GLY A 214 5.19 -0.66 -14.52
N ASN A 215 5.02 -0.71 -15.85
CA ASN A 215 5.96 -1.41 -16.73
C ASN A 215 7.38 -0.83 -16.76
N HIS A 216 7.57 0.36 -16.18
CA HIS A 216 8.89 1.00 -16.05
C HIS A 216 9.34 1.11 -14.60
N TYR A 217 8.85 0.22 -13.74
CA TYR A 217 9.18 0.20 -12.31
C TYR A 217 9.33 -1.23 -11.80
N VAL A 218 10.06 -1.37 -10.70
CA VAL A 218 10.09 -2.58 -9.88
C VAL A 218 9.77 -2.24 -8.44
N ARG A 219 9.07 -3.15 -7.74
CA ARG A 219 8.76 -3.01 -6.32
C ARG A 219 9.83 -3.71 -5.48
N ILE A 220 10.42 -2.97 -4.57
CA ILE A 220 11.43 -3.44 -3.63
C ILE A 220 10.81 -3.53 -2.24
N SER A 221 11.03 -4.64 -1.54
CA SER A 221 10.57 -4.85 -0.17
C SER A 221 11.57 -4.25 0.83
N LEU A 222 11.07 -3.45 1.78
CA LEU A 222 11.83 -2.97 2.94
C LEU A 222 11.70 -3.92 4.15
N ALA A 223 11.02 -5.07 3.99
CA ALA A 223 10.76 -6.04 5.06
C ALA A 223 11.89 -7.08 5.22
N LEU A 224 13.08 -6.77 4.78
CA LEU A 224 14.31 -7.53 5.05
C LEU A 224 14.90 -7.10 6.40
N ASP A 225 15.83 -7.91 6.96
CA ASP A 225 16.67 -7.40 8.03
C ASP A 225 17.62 -6.29 7.51
N ASP A 226 18.15 -5.49 8.43
CA ASP A 226 18.92 -4.30 8.07
C ASP A 226 20.16 -4.62 7.25
N LYS A 227 20.85 -5.73 7.56
CA LYS A 227 22.06 -6.14 6.85
C LYS A 227 21.75 -6.58 5.41
N GLN A 228 20.71 -7.41 5.24
CA GLN A 228 20.28 -7.86 3.91
C GLN A 228 19.81 -6.69 3.04
N LEU A 229 19.09 -5.73 3.65
CA LEU A 229 18.66 -4.53 2.94
C LEU A 229 19.85 -3.66 2.53
N GLU A 230 20.85 -3.52 3.38
CA GLU A 230 22.08 -2.78 3.07
C GLU A 230 22.86 -3.42 1.93
N GLU A 231 23.11 -4.73 2.00
CA GLU A 231 23.79 -5.49 0.94
C GLU A 231 23.05 -5.40 -0.41
N ALA A 232 21.73 -5.52 -0.40
CA ALA A 232 20.93 -5.38 -1.62
C ALA A 232 21.00 -3.95 -2.17
N THR A 233 21.00 -2.94 -1.29
CA THR A 233 21.09 -1.53 -1.69
C THR A 233 22.44 -1.23 -2.35
N GLU A 234 23.54 -1.73 -1.80
CA GLU A 234 24.88 -1.57 -2.40
C GLU A 234 24.93 -2.15 -3.83
N ARG A 235 24.42 -3.37 -4.00
CA ARG A 235 24.36 -4.00 -5.34
C ARG A 235 23.47 -3.24 -6.32
N LEU A 236 22.42 -2.57 -5.84
CA LEU A 236 21.57 -1.70 -6.67
C LEU A 236 22.30 -0.40 -7.07
N THR A 237 23.03 0.22 -6.14
CA THR A 237 23.76 1.47 -6.42
C THR A 237 24.90 1.29 -7.42
N ASP A 238 25.48 0.10 -7.51
CA ASP A 238 26.46 -0.28 -8.56
C ASP A 238 25.88 -0.14 -9.99
N LEU A 239 24.56 -0.07 -10.14
CA LEU A 239 23.90 0.05 -11.44
C LEU A 239 23.72 1.52 -11.89
N ALA A 240 24.27 2.49 -11.17
CA ALA A 240 24.13 3.92 -11.47
C ALA A 240 24.46 4.26 -12.94
N ASN A 241 25.47 3.61 -13.52
CA ASN A 241 25.86 3.82 -14.91
C ASN A 241 24.78 3.42 -15.93
N MET A 242 23.86 2.52 -15.59
CA MET A 242 22.77 2.11 -16.48
C MET A 242 21.70 3.20 -16.63
N TYR A 243 21.67 4.18 -15.73
CA TYR A 243 20.72 5.29 -15.73
C TYR A 243 21.27 6.57 -16.36
N ASN A 244 22.60 6.61 -16.66
CA ASN A 244 23.31 7.78 -17.17
C ASN A 244 23.58 7.72 -18.68
N GLY A 245 22.98 6.74 -19.38
CA GLY A 245 23.14 6.53 -20.83
C GLY A 245 22.19 7.32 -21.69
#